data_5ddbfba9a3a64829072bfd2932d778a2
#
_entry.id   5ddbfba9a3a64829072bfd2932d778a2
#
_cell.length_a   1.000
_cell.length_b   1.000
_cell.length_c   1.000
_cell.angle_alpha   90.00
_cell.angle_beta   90.00
_cell.angle_gamma   90.00
#
_symmetry.space_group_name_H-M   'P 1'
#
loop_
_entity.id
_entity.type
_entity.pdbx_description
1 polymer ?
#
loop_
_entity_poly.entity_id
_entity_poly.type
_entity_poly.pdbx_seq_one_letter_code
_entity_poly.pdbx_strand_id
1 'polypeptide(L)'
;MFKRITPQTIADWGERIYIRFLELTKRFTSTQIMALLAIIVGVLAGLGTCLFELLLYGIKAGLTHWFPVEQSHFLFLFYPVIGIILASLFVKYVVKDNISEGVTRVLYAMSRKNSYIASHNCWTSVVGGATTIGFGGSVGPEAPIVLTGAAIGSNISRLAHLNYKNTTLLLCCGAGAALAAIFKAPITGVVFVLEILMLDLTSRTVVPLLISSITAAAVALTIRGFDPIIAISLTPDDAFRLNQIPLFVLLGIFCGLMSYYFTTVNARVGTFFKKIDSPYKKWLIGGAVLGILIYIFPPLYGEGYEGFMSLMHGNTTELFNNSLFYRFSQIDWVVILFIVGMMFFKVIAMASTNAAGGVGGTFAPSLFVGAFMGAITALVCNTLFGWNLSLVSFTLVGMSGVMSGVMKAPLTSIFLIAELSSGYGLFIPLMITACIAFAIDYYLDPDSIYTKQLRQNGELITHNKDESVFVFLRLDDLIQDDGVYIHPSQTLGDIVQIMSRERHDDYFPVLDNEKHLLGIVRLNDVREDLFNPQKYGNPITRYMLLSPDTILQHEQIQSVLRRFDENHVWVLPVVDKEKHYLGYISKSRIMTAYREQLVKISQ
;
A
#
# COMPACT_ATOMS: atom_id res chain seq x y z
N MET A 1 -32.38 -19.67 -24.64
CA MET A 1 -32.14 -18.63 -25.70
C MET A 1 -31.34 -17.48 -25.08
N PHE A 2 -30.04 -17.68 -24.84
CA PHE A 2 -29.16 -16.65 -24.28
C PHE A 2 -28.66 -15.76 -25.44
N LYS A 3 -29.18 -14.53 -25.55
CA LYS A 3 -28.63 -13.52 -26.46
C LYS A 3 -27.18 -13.24 -26.04
N ARG A 4 -26.21 -13.46 -26.93
CA ARG A 4 -24.81 -13.06 -26.75
C ARG A 4 -24.76 -11.55 -26.48
N ILE A 5 -24.34 -11.18 -25.27
CA ILE A 5 -24.09 -9.79 -24.88
C ILE A 5 -22.86 -9.35 -25.65
N THR A 6 -23.02 -8.49 -26.63
CA THR A 6 -21.92 -7.89 -27.40
C THR A 6 -21.32 -6.69 -26.66
N PRO A 7 -20.04 -6.31 -26.90
CA PRO A 7 -19.44 -5.13 -26.28
C PRO A 7 -20.25 -3.83 -26.52
N GLN A 8 -20.93 -3.72 -27.67
CA GLN A 8 -21.83 -2.61 -28.00
C GLN A 8 -23.07 -2.56 -27.10
N THR A 9 -23.66 -3.70 -26.76
CA THR A 9 -24.82 -3.75 -25.83
C THR A 9 -24.45 -3.30 -24.43
N ILE A 10 -23.22 -3.52 -23.98
CA ILE A 10 -22.72 -3.06 -22.66
C ILE A 10 -22.49 -1.55 -22.68
N ALA A 11 -21.96 -1.00 -23.80
CA ALA A 11 -21.77 0.44 -23.97
C ALA A 11 -23.13 1.18 -23.97
N ASP A 12 -24.13 0.68 -24.72
CA ASP A 12 -25.50 1.23 -24.77
C ASP A 12 -26.21 1.17 -23.40
N TRP A 13 -25.95 0.15 -22.60
CA TRP A 13 -26.48 0.07 -21.23
C TRP A 13 -25.84 1.10 -20.29
N GLY A 14 -24.53 1.28 -20.41
CA GLY A 14 -23.79 2.28 -19.65
C GLY A 14 -24.29 3.69 -19.95
N GLU A 15 -24.53 4.01 -21.22
CA GLU A 15 -25.01 5.29 -21.66
C GLU A 15 -26.48 5.57 -21.19
N ARG A 16 -27.35 4.57 -21.23
CA ARG A 16 -28.72 4.69 -20.71
C ARG A 16 -28.77 4.87 -19.19
N ILE A 17 -27.90 4.18 -18.46
CA ILE A 17 -27.76 4.33 -17.01
C ILE A 17 -27.27 5.75 -16.71
N TYR A 18 -26.29 6.23 -17.46
CA TYR A 18 -25.75 7.58 -17.31
C TYR A 18 -26.78 8.67 -17.60
N ILE A 19 -27.55 8.56 -18.67
CA ILE A 19 -28.61 9.53 -19.01
C ILE A 19 -29.67 9.56 -17.88
N ARG A 20 -30.14 8.41 -17.40
CA ARG A 20 -31.07 8.34 -16.26
C ARG A 20 -30.46 8.91 -14.99
N PHE A 21 -29.19 8.65 -14.74
CA PHE A 21 -28.46 9.23 -13.61
C PHE A 21 -28.40 10.75 -13.71
N LEU A 22 -28.10 11.31 -14.89
CA LEU A 22 -28.12 12.75 -15.13
C LEU A 22 -29.51 13.38 -14.91
N GLU A 23 -30.58 12.71 -15.30
CA GLU A 23 -31.94 13.18 -15.07
C GLU A 23 -32.31 13.19 -13.59
N LEU A 24 -31.91 12.15 -12.85
CA LEU A 24 -32.12 12.07 -11.41
C LEU A 24 -31.27 13.10 -10.65
N THR A 25 -30.04 13.36 -11.09
CA THR A 25 -29.12 14.25 -10.40
C THR A 25 -29.36 15.73 -10.64
N LYS A 26 -30.16 16.12 -11.64
CA LYS A 26 -30.52 17.53 -11.90
C LYS A 26 -31.13 18.26 -10.70
N ARG A 27 -31.69 17.52 -9.75
CA ARG A 27 -32.34 18.05 -8.52
C ARG A 27 -31.45 18.00 -7.27
N PHE A 28 -30.28 17.37 -7.36
CA PHE A 28 -29.40 17.14 -6.19
C PHE A 28 -28.16 18.02 -6.24
N THR A 29 -27.70 18.45 -5.06
CA THR A 29 -26.41 19.12 -4.93
C THR A 29 -25.25 18.11 -5.10
N SER A 30 -24.06 18.58 -5.45
CA SER A 30 -22.87 17.72 -5.61
C SER A 30 -22.59 16.87 -4.35
N THR A 31 -22.83 17.40 -3.16
CA THR A 31 -22.67 16.69 -1.89
C THR A 31 -23.70 15.56 -1.73
N GLN A 32 -24.94 15.78 -2.13
CA GLN A 32 -25.99 14.75 -2.07
C GLN A 32 -25.72 13.62 -3.06
N ILE A 33 -25.21 13.95 -4.26
CA ILE A 33 -24.81 12.94 -5.25
C ILE A 33 -23.66 12.07 -4.70
N MET A 34 -22.65 12.69 -4.08
CA MET A 34 -21.55 11.95 -3.47
C MET A 34 -22.02 11.04 -2.34
N ALA A 35 -22.97 11.49 -1.50
CA ALA A 35 -23.55 10.67 -0.46
C ALA A 35 -24.32 9.46 -1.02
N LEU A 36 -25.13 9.66 -2.07
CA LEU A 36 -25.83 8.57 -2.75
C LEU A 36 -24.87 7.55 -3.36
N LEU A 37 -23.83 8.02 -4.04
CA LEU A 37 -22.80 7.14 -4.60
C LEU A 37 -22.03 6.39 -3.52
N ALA A 38 -21.75 7.04 -2.38
CA ALA A 38 -21.13 6.39 -1.23
C ALA A 38 -21.99 5.25 -0.65
N ILE A 39 -23.32 5.41 -0.60
CA ILE A 39 -24.23 4.32 -0.21
C ILE A 39 -24.12 3.15 -1.19
N ILE A 40 -24.19 3.42 -2.50
CA ILE A 40 -24.10 2.38 -3.54
C ILE A 40 -22.76 1.63 -3.43
N VAL A 41 -21.65 2.37 -3.29
CA VAL A 41 -20.31 1.79 -3.11
C VAL A 41 -20.27 0.96 -1.82
N GLY A 42 -20.84 1.47 -0.72
CA GLY A 42 -20.90 0.76 0.56
C GLY A 42 -21.66 -0.57 0.45
N VAL A 43 -22.83 -0.58 -0.20
CA VAL A 43 -23.61 -1.80 -0.42
C VAL A 43 -22.83 -2.81 -1.24
N LEU A 44 -22.24 -2.39 -2.38
CA LEU A 44 -21.51 -3.30 -3.27
C LEU A 44 -20.21 -3.81 -2.64
N ALA A 45 -19.49 -2.97 -1.91
CA ALA A 45 -18.28 -3.39 -1.18
C ALA A 45 -18.63 -4.37 -0.05
N GLY A 46 -19.71 -4.12 0.70
CA GLY A 46 -20.24 -5.04 1.71
C GLY A 46 -20.64 -6.39 1.13
N LEU A 47 -21.37 -6.40 0.00
CA LEU A 47 -21.71 -7.65 -0.71
C LEU A 47 -20.44 -8.38 -1.22
N GLY A 48 -19.46 -7.65 -1.76
CA GLY A 48 -18.18 -8.23 -2.20
C GLY A 48 -17.42 -8.89 -1.06
N THR A 49 -17.44 -8.28 0.12
CA THR A 49 -16.86 -8.84 1.35
C THR A 49 -17.59 -10.10 1.80
N CYS A 50 -18.92 -10.08 1.84
CA CYS A 50 -19.72 -11.27 2.19
C CYS A 50 -19.49 -12.42 1.21
N LEU A 51 -19.36 -12.12 -0.09
CA LEU A 51 -19.03 -13.12 -1.10
C LEU A 51 -17.63 -13.73 -0.87
N PHE A 52 -16.65 -12.91 -0.52
CA PHE A 52 -15.31 -13.39 -0.20
C PHE A 52 -15.35 -14.41 0.94
N GLU A 53 -16.03 -14.08 2.03
CA GLU A 53 -16.11 -14.96 3.19
C GLU A 53 -16.91 -16.22 2.92
N LEU A 54 -17.98 -16.13 2.11
CA LEU A 54 -18.73 -17.31 1.67
C LEU A 54 -17.84 -18.26 0.87
N LEU A 55 -17.03 -17.73 -0.05
CA LEU A 55 -16.08 -18.52 -0.81
C LEU A 55 -15.00 -19.13 0.08
N LEU A 56 -14.45 -18.35 1.00
CA LEU A 56 -13.44 -18.80 1.96
C LEU A 56 -13.97 -19.93 2.83
N TYR A 57 -15.15 -19.75 3.42
CA TYR A 57 -15.82 -20.77 4.23
C TYR A 57 -16.16 -22.02 3.41
N GLY A 58 -16.68 -21.85 2.18
CA GLY A 58 -16.98 -22.95 1.28
C GLY A 58 -15.76 -23.79 0.91
N ILE A 59 -14.60 -23.15 0.67
CA ILE A 59 -13.33 -23.85 0.41
C ILE A 59 -12.89 -24.62 1.67
N LYS A 60 -12.85 -23.95 2.83
CA LYS A 60 -12.49 -24.59 4.10
C LYS A 60 -13.40 -25.79 4.40
N ALA A 61 -14.71 -25.61 4.31
CA ALA A 61 -15.69 -26.68 4.55
C ALA A 61 -15.53 -27.84 3.55
N GLY A 62 -15.29 -27.54 2.29
CA GLY A 62 -15.02 -28.58 1.28
C GLY A 62 -13.79 -29.42 1.61
N LEU A 63 -12.68 -28.79 2.01
CA LEU A 63 -11.45 -29.48 2.37
C LEU A 63 -11.60 -30.32 3.64
N THR A 64 -12.33 -29.83 4.65
CA THR A 64 -12.54 -30.57 5.92
C THR A 64 -13.57 -31.68 5.79
N HIS A 65 -14.61 -31.53 4.93
CA HIS A 65 -15.62 -32.56 4.71
C HIS A 65 -15.08 -33.77 3.93
N TRP A 66 -14.25 -33.54 2.91
CA TRP A 66 -13.71 -34.60 2.08
C TRP A 66 -12.50 -35.31 2.72
N PHE A 67 -11.75 -34.62 3.56
CA PHE A 67 -10.58 -35.13 4.25
C PHE A 67 -10.57 -34.59 5.71
N PRO A 68 -11.11 -35.38 6.67
CA PRO A 68 -11.11 -34.95 8.07
C PRO A 68 -9.66 -34.78 8.56
N VAL A 69 -9.29 -33.53 8.77
CA VAL A 69 -7.93 -33.10 9.11
C VAL A 69 -7.49 -33.68 10.47
N GLU A 70 -8.45 -33.94 11.36
CA GLU A 70 -8.20 -34.56 12.67
C GLU A 70 -7.55 -35.95 12.60
N GLN A 71 -7.72 -36.65 11.45
CA GLN A 71 -7.13 -37.97 11.26
C GLN A 71 -5.90 -38.00 10.34
N SER A 72 -5.57 -36.88 9.66
CA SER A 72 -4.58 -36.87 8.57
C SER A 72 -3.69 -35.64 8.60
N HIS A 73 -2.86 -35.48 9.64
CA HIS A 73 -1.94 -34.33 9.85
C HIS A 73 -1.04 -34.02 8.64
N PHE A 74 -0.69 -35.02 7.81
CA PHE A 74 0.18 -34.80 6.66
C PHE A 74 -0.47 -33.97 5.55
N LEU A 75 -1.81 -33.85 5.50
CA LEU A 75 -2.51 -33.04 4.51
C LEU A 75 -2.22 -31.54 4.67
N PHE A 76 -1.93 -31.07 5.90
CA PHE A 76 -1.50 -29.71 6.13
C PHE A 76 -0.20 -29.35 5.40
N LEU A 77 0.59 -30.34 5.02
CA LEU A 77 1.80 -30.12 4.24
C LEU A 77 1.49 -29.77 2.78
N PHE A 78 0.42 -30.35 2.21
CA PHE A 78 0.12 -30.25 0.78
C PHE A 78 -0.91 -29.18 0.44
N TYR A 79 -1.91 -28.94 1.28
CA TYR A 79 -2.96 -27.94 1.01
C TYR A 79 -2.41 -26.55 0.68
N PRO A 80 -1.46 -25.98 1.44
CA PRO A 80 -0.92 -24.67 1.11
C PRO A 80 -0.19 -24.63 -0.23
N VAL A 81 0.49 -25.72 -0.60
CA VAL A 81 1.18 -25.84 -1.90
C VAL A 81 0.16 -25.78 -3.03
N ILE A 82 -0.93 -26.55 -2.92
CA ILE A 82 -2.02 -26.58 -3.91
C ILE A 82 -2.67 -25.19 -4.01
N GLY A 83 -2.96 -24.55 -2.88
CA GLY A 83 -3.57 -23.21 -2.85
C GLY A 83 -2.72 -22.15 -3.54
N ILE A 84 -1.42 -22.11 -3.27
CA ILE A 84 -0.48 -21.19 -3.92
C ILE A 84 -0.43 -21.44 -5.43
N ILE A 85 -0.36 -22.71 -5.86
CA ILE A 85 -0.33 -23.09 -7.28
C ILE A 85 -1.63 -22.64 -7.96
N LEU A 86 -2.81 -22.97 -7.41
CA LEU A 86 -4.10 -22.59 -7.97
C LEU A 86 -4.27 -21.07 -8.07
N ALA A 87 -3.96 -20.33 -7.00
CA ALA A 87 -4.03 -18.88 -6.99
C ALA A 87 -3.06 -18.27 -8.02
N SER A 88 -1.82 -18.76 -8.08
CA SER A 88 -0.83 -18.25 -9.01
C SER A 88 -1.18 -18.58 -10.49
N LEU A 89 -1.72 -19.76 -10.77
CA LEU A 89 -2.24 -20.11 -12.11
C LEU A 89 -3.42 -19.21 -12.49
N PHE A 90 -4.34 -18.98 -11.57
CA PHE A 90 -5.47 -18.05 -11.77
C PHE A 90 -4.98 -16.64 -12.11
N VAL A 91 -4.02 -16.10 -11.34
CA VAL A 91 -3.43 -14.79 -11.60
C VAL A 91 -2.75 -14.77 -12.97
N LYS A 92 -1.94 -15.78 -13.30
CA LYS A 92 -1.16 -15.82 -14.54
C LYS A 92 -2.00 -15.96 -15.81
N TYR A 93 -3.01 -16.85 -15.80
CA TYR A 93 -3.75 -17.20 -17.02
C TYR A 93 -5.09 -16.49 -17.18
N VAL A 94 -5.78 -16.21 -16.06
CA VAL A 94 -7.11 -15.58 -16.07
C VAL A 94 -7.01 -14.07 -15.88
N VAL A 95 -6.32 -13.64 -14.81
CA VAL A 95 -6.26 -12.22 -14.43
C VAL A 95 -5.29 -11.45 -15.32
N LYS A 96 -4.10 -11.99 -15.57
CA LYS A 96 -3.01 -11.38 -16.35
C LYS A 96 -2.57 -10.03 -15.82
N ASP A 97 -2.84 -9.74 -14.55
CA ASP A 97 -2.44 -8.55 -13.82
C ASP A 97 -2.00 -8.95 -12.40
N ASN A 98 -1.15 -8.15 -11.77
CA ASN A 98 -0.72 -8.43 -10.41
C ASN A 98 -1.80 -7.99 -9.40
N ILE A 99 -2.36 -8.89 -8.59
CA ILE A 99 -3.37 -8.62 -7.56
C ILE A 99 -2.88 -8.96 -6.15
N SER A 100 -1.60 -9.32 -5.98
CA SER A 100 -1.07 -9.87 -4.73
C SER A 100 -0.92 -8.82 -3.62
N GLU A 101 -0.59 -7.57 -3.95
CA GLU A 101 -0.34 -6.50 -2.97
C GLU A 101 -1.46 -5.46 -3.00
N GLY A 102 -2.68 -5.83 -2.58
CA GLY A 102 -3.88 -5.03 -2.79
C GLY A 102 -3.80 -3.58 -2.31
N VAL A 103 -3.35 -3.31 -1.08
CA VAL A 103 -3.25 -1.95 -0.51
C VAL A 103 -2.20 -1.12 -1.26
N THR A 104 -1.01 -1.68 -1.52
CA THR A 104 0.05 -1.02 -2.29
C THR A 104 -0.44 -0.64 -3.70
N ARG A 105 -1.26 -1.51 -4.33
CA ARG A 105 -1.85 -1.23 -5.65
C ARG A 105 -2.89 -0.12 -5.62
N VAL A 106 -3.66 -0.02 -4.55
CA VAL A 106 -4.59 1.11 -4.35
C VAL A 106 -3.80 2.41 -4.26
N LEU A 107 -2.75 2.46 -3.45
CA LEU A 107 -1.85 3.61 -3.35
C LEU A 107 -1.20 3.95 -4.70
N TYR A 108 -0.72 2.95 -5.44
CA TYR A 108 -0.18 3.15 -6.78
C TYR A 108 -1.21 3.71 -7.76
N ALA A 109 -2.46 3.22 -7.73
CA ALA A 109 -3.52 3.72 -8.60
C ALA A 109 -3.87 5.18 -8.29
N MET A 110 -3.89 5.55 -7.00
CA MET A 110 -4.09 6.94 -6.58
C MET A 110 -2.94 7.85 -7.04
N SER A 111 -1.70 7.35 -6.95
CA SER A 111 -0.49 8.13 -7.25
C SER A 111 -0.20 8.27 -8.75
N ARG A 112 -0.44 7.23 -9.55
CA ARG A 112 0.07 7.17 -10.94
C ARG A 112 -1.00 6.91 -12.00
N LYS A 113 -2.20 6.47 -11.64
CA LYS A 113 -3.23 6.06 -12.58
C LYS A 113 -4.53 6.86 -12.45
N ASN A 114 -4.47 8.10 -11.98
CA ASN A 114 -5.65 8.94 -11.77
C ASN A 114 -6.78 8.22 -11.02
N SER A 115 -6.43 7.43 -10.00
CA SER A 115 -7.35 6.61 -9.21
C SER A 115 -8.13 5.58 -10.03
N TYR A 116 -7.58 5.14 -11.18
CA TYR A 116 -8.19 4.12 -12.01
C TYR A 116 -7.71 2.72 -11.62
N ILE A 117 -8.66 1.86 -11.30
CA ILE A 117 -8.44 0.42 -11.07
C ILE A 117 -9.28 -0.38 -12.07
N ALA A 118 -8.65 -1.34 -12.74
CA ALA A 118 -9.31 -2.16 -13.74
C ALA A 118 -10.51 -2.93 -13.16
N SER A 119 -11.61 -3.02 -13.91
CA SER A 119 -12.89 -3.58 -13.47
C SER A 119 -12.83 -5.05 -13.04
N HIS A 120 -11.91 -5.83 -13.61
CA HIS A 120 -11.73 -7.23 -13.18
C HIS A 120 -11.38 -7.34 -11.69
N ASN A 121 -10.70 -6.34 -11.09
CA ASN A 121 -10.34 -6.35 -9.66
C ASN A 121 -11.58 -6.31 -8.73
N CYS A 122 -12.78 -5.99 -9.23
CA CYS A 122 -14.01 -6.08 -8.44
C CYS A 122 -14.34 -7.53 -8.00
N TRP A 123 -13.78 -8.56 -8.64
CA TRP A 123 -14.02 -9.96 -8.31
C TRP A 123 -12.78 -10.85 -8.30
N THR A 124 -11.74 -10.53 -9.10
CA THR A 124 -10.56 -11.38 -9.21
C THR A 124 -9.76 -11.45 -7.93
N SER A 125 -9.68 -10.35 -7.18
CA SER A 125 -9.00 -10.30 -5.88
C SER A 125 -9.74 -11.14 -4.83
N VAL A 126 -11.07 -11.17 -4.89
CA VAL A 126 -11.92 -12.02 -4.05
C VAL A 126 -11.60 -13.50 -4.29
N VAL A 127 -11.60 -13.94 -5.54
CA VAL A 127 -11.34 -15.35 -5.90
C VAL A 127 -9.91 -15.76 -5.55
N GLY A 128 -8.92 -14.93 -5.93
CA GLY A 128 -7.51 -15.22 -5.67
C GLY A 128 -7.18 -15.27 -4.16
N GLY A 129 -7.71 -14.33 -3.38
CA GLY A 129 -7.53 -14.29 -1.93
C GLY A 129 -8.23 -15.46 -1.23
N ALA A 130 -9.50 -15.71 -1.54
CA ALA A 130 -10.26 -16.83 -0.96
C ALA A 130 -9.60 -18.17 -1.25
N THR A 131 -9.07 -18.39 -2.47
CA THR A 131 -8.33 -19.59 -2.83
C THR A 131 -7.05 -19.72 -2.01
N THR A 132 -6.25 -18.65 -1.93
CA THR A 132 -4.98 -18.69 -1.18
C THR A 132 -5.23 -19.02 0.30
N ILE A 133 -6.13 -18.28 0.95
CA ILE A 133 -6.37 -18.40 2.40
C ILE A 133 -7.13 -19.70 2.72
N GLY A 134 -8.13 -20.06 1.91
CA GLY A 134 -8.94 -21.24 2.11
C GLY A 134 -8.13 -22.54 2.07
N PHE A 135 -7.08 -22.60 1.26
CA PHE A 135 -6.13 -23.71 1.24
C PHE A 135 -5.00 -23.57 2.27
N GLY A 136 -5.05 -22.62 3.17
CA GLY A 136 -4.11 -22.49 4.28
C GLY A 136 -2.96 -21.52 4.05
N GLY A 137 -3.00 -20.69 3.01
CA GLY A 137 -2.04 -19.60 2.85
C GLY A 137 -2.02 -18.68 4.08
N SER A 138 -0.85 -18.46 4.66
CA SER A 138 -0.69 -17.77 5.95
C SER A 138 -0.76 -16.24 5.81
N VAL A 139 -1.84 -15.71 5.24
CA VAL A 139 -2.04 -14.29 4.90
C VAL A 139 -3.44 -13.83 5.30
N GLY A 140 -3.67 -12.51 5.29
CA GLY A 140 -4.94 -11.92 5.67
C GLY A 140 -5.86 -11.61 4.48
N PRO A 141 -7.18 -11.49 4.73
CA PRO A 141 -8.21 -11.20 3.72
C PRO A 141 -8.27 -9.73 3.31
N GLU A 142 -7.67 -8.82 4.09
CA GLU A 142 -7.88 -7.37 3.98
C GLU A 142 -7.38 -6.81 2.65
N ALA A 143 -6.19 -7.22 2.18
CA ALA A 143 -5.62 -6.68 0.95
C ALA A 143 -6.47 -7.03 -0.29
N PRO A 144 -6.92 -8.27 -0.51
CA PRO A 144 -7.87 -8.60 -1.57
C PRO A 144 -9.17 -7.82 -1.49
N ILE A 145 -9.74 -7.66 -0.28
CA ILE A 145 -11.01 -7.00 -0.08
C ILE A 145 -10.89 -5.50 -0.29
N VAL A 146 -9.85 -4.86 0.24
CA VAL A 146 -9.57 -3.43 0.05
C VAL A 146 -9.40 -3.11 -1.43
N LEU A 147 -8.67 -3.95 -2.19
CA LEU A 147 -8.52 -3.77 -3.64
C LEU A 147 -9.86 -3.93 -4.36
N THR A 148 -10.69 -4.89 -3.95
CA THR A 148 -12.04 -5.09 -4.50
C THR A 148 -12.93 -3.87 -4.25
N GLY A 149 -12.99 -3.38 -3.01
CA GLY A 149 -13.77 -2.20 -2.66
C GLY A 149 -13.28 -0.95 -3.40
N ALA A 150 -11.98 -0.73 -3.46
CA ALA A 150 -11.37 0.36 -4.21
C ALA A 150 -11.70 0.29 -5.71
N ALA A 151 -11.67 -0.92 -6.31
CA ALA A 151 -12.05 -1.14 -7.69
C ALA A 151 -13.53 -0.83 -7.93
N ILE A 152 -14.42 -1.22 -7.04
CA ILE A 152 -15.85 -0.89 -7.09
C ILE A 152 -16.04 0.64 -7.09
N GLY A 153 -15.44 1.35 -6.11
CA GLY A 153 -15.50 2.81 -6.04
C GLY A 153 -14.96 3.50 -7.28
N SER A 154 -13.80 3.07 -7.78
CA SER A 154 -13.17 3.59 -9.00
C SER A 154 -14.05 3.40 -10.24
N ASN A 155 -14.66 2.23 -10.43
CA ASN A 155 -15.47 1.95 -11.60
C ASN A 155 -16.85 2.65 -11.54
N ILE A 156 -17.47 2.77 -10.37
CA ILE A 156 -18.70 3.54 -10.19
C ILE A 156 -18.45 5.02 -10.51
N SER A 157 -17.34 5.59 -10.05
CA SER A 157 -17.00 6.98 -10.34
C SER A 157 -16.82 7.25 -11.83
N ARG A 158 -16.27 6.28 -12.57
CA ARG A 158 -16.15 6.36 -14.04
C ARG A 158 -17.48 6.29 -14.74
N LEU A 159 -18.37 5.41 -14.31
CA LEU A 159 -19.74 5.34 -14.83
C LEU A 159 -20.50 6.65 -14.60
N ALA A 160 -20.21 7.34 -13.49
CA ALA A 160 -20.78 8.66 -13.17
C ALA A 160 -19.99 9.83 -13.77
N HIS A 161 -18.93 9.60 -14.56
CA HIS A 161 -18.07 10.61 -15.19
C HIS A 161 -17.54 11.68 -14.23
N LEU A 162 -17.11 11.25 -13.03
CA LEU A 162 -16.61 12.17 -12.01
C LEU A 162 -15.18 12.63 -12.30
N ASN A 163 -14.83 13.81 -11.79
CA ASN A 163 -13.46 14.32 -11.85
C ASN A 163 -12.50 13.49 -10.97
N TYR A 164 -11.19 13.67 -11.16
CA TYR A 164 -10.15 12.94 -10.44
C TYR A 164 -10.33 12.95 -8.92
N LYS A 165 -10.62 14.12 -8.32
CA LYS A 165 -10.78 14.29 -6.88
C LYS A 165 -11.94 13.46 -6.31
N ASN A 166 -13.09 13.49 -6.97
CA ASN A 166 -14.27 12.70 -6.59
C ASN A 166 -14.06 11.20 -6.87
N THR A 167 -13.31 10.85 -7.93
CA THR A 167 -12.92 9.47 -8.23
C THR A 167 -12.04 8.91 -7.12
N THR A 168 -11.03 9.67 -6.68
CA THR A 168 -10.18 9.29 -5.55
C THR A 168 -10.99 9.12 -4.28
N LEU A 169 -11.91 10.03 -3.99
CA LEU A 169 -12.79 9.93 -2.82
C LEU A 169 -13.67 8.66 -2.87
N LEU A 170 -14.30 8.36 -4.00
CA LEU A 170 -15.14 7.16 -4.14
C LEU A 170 -14.34 5.86 -4.11
N LEU A 171 -13.13 5.84 -4.68
CA LEU A 171 -12.19 4.74 -4.54
C LEU A 171 -11.88 4.49 -3.06
N CYS A 172 -11.56 5.54 -2.32
CA CYS A 172 -11.30 5.49 -0.88
C CYS A 172 -12.53 5.06 -0.07
N CYS A 173 -13.75 5.55 -0.45
CA CYS A 173 -15.01 5.08 0.13
C CYS A 173 -15.18 3.56 -0.03
N GLY A 174 -14.85 3.02 -1.21
CA GLY A 174 -14.92 1.58 -1.46
C GLY A 174 -13.90 0.78 -0.64
N ALA A 175 -12.65 1.26 -0.57
CA ALA A 175 -11.60 0.63 0.22
C ALA A 175 -11.94 0.57 1.71
N GLY A 176 -12.35 1.72 2.31
CA GLY A 176 -12.75 1.81 3.72
C GLY A 176 -14.01 1.01 4.01
N ALA A 177 -15.01 1.04 3.10
CA ALA A 177 -16.23 0.27 3.21
C ALA A 177 -15.97 -1.25 3.25
N ALA A 178 -15.08 -1.76 2.39
CA ALA A 178 -14.74 -3.16 2.37
C ALA A 178 -14.03 -3.60 3.67
N LEU A 179 -13.14 -2.75 4.21
CA LEU A 179 -12.49 -3.01 5.49
C LEU A 179 -13.49 -2.94 6.66
N ALA A 180 -14.40 -1.95 6.63
CA ALA A 180 -15.48 -1.84 7.60
C ALA A 180 -16.39 -3.07 7.61
N ALA A 181 -16.68 -3.65 6.45
CA ALA A 181 -17.51 -4.83 6.33
C ALA A 181 -16.85 -6.10 6.87
N ILE A 182 -15.56 -6.33 6.56
CA ILE A 182 -14.85 -7.55 7.01
C ILE A 182 -14.72 -7.61 8.52
N PHE A 183 -14.37 -6.48 9.16
CA PHE A 183 -14.21 -6.40 10.61
C PHE A 183 -15.48 -5.99 11.37
N LYS A 184 -16.55 -5.63 10.66
CA LYS A 184 -17.77 -5.02 11.22
C LYS A 184 -17.45 -3.76 12.04
N ALA A 185 -16.44 -3.01 11.61
CA ALA A 185 -15.78 -1.91 12.29
C ALA A 185 -15.82 -0.63 11.41
N PRO A 186 -16.91 0.14 11.41
CA PRO A 186 -17.08 1.27 10.50
C PRO A 186 -16.11 2.43 10.77
N ILE A 187 -15.76 2.73 12.03
CA ILE A 187 -14.79 3.80 12.36
C ILE A 187 -13.40 3.41 11.85
N THR A 188 -13.01 2.15 12.04
CA THR A 188 -11.74 1.61 11.53
C THR A 188 -11.63 1.77 10.02
N GLY A 189 -12.71 1.51 9.27
CA GLY A 189 -12.71 1.69 7.81
C GLY A 189 -12.42 3.14 7.39
N VAL A 190 -12.97 4.12 8.11
CA VAL A 190 -12.70 5.54 7.86
C VAL A 190 -11.27 5.91 8.21
N VAL A 191 -10.82 5.53 9.41
CA VAL A 191 -9.48 5.87 9.90
C VAL A 191 -8.39 5.23 9.05
N PHE A 192 -8.60 3.99 8.58
CA PHE A 192 -7.71 3.31 7.62
C PHE A 192 -7.48 4.13 6.35
N VAL A 193 -8.55 4.70 5.80
CA VAL A 193 -8.44 5.53 4.59
C VAL A 193 -7.64 6.80 4.86
N LEU A 194 -7.87 7.44 5.99
CA LEU A 194 -7.18 8.69 6.34
C LEU A 194 -5.69 8.45 6.63
N GLU A 195 -5.35 7.37 7.30
CA GLU A 195 -4.00 7.11 7.80
C GLU A 195 -3.15 6.31 6.79
N ILE A 196 -3.69 5.26 6.20
CA ILE A 196 -2.94 4.36 5.29
C ILE A 196 -3.06 4.79 3.83
N LEU A 197 -4.27 5.18 3.37
CA LEU A 197 -4.44 5.69 2.01
C LEU A 197 -4.16 7.19 1.90
N MET A 198 -3.83 7.85 3.02
CA MET A 198 -3.38 9.24 3.08
C MET A 198 -4.36 10.24 2.46
N LEU A 199 -5.67 10.02 2.64
CA LEU A 199 -6.69 10.96 2.18
C LEU A 199 -6.81 12.16 3.13
N ASP A 200 -6.86 13.38 2.60
CA ASP A 200 -7.01 14.60 3.40
C ASP A 200 -8.31 14.61 4.20
N LEU A 201 -8.20 14.91 5.50
CA LEU A 201 -9.34 15.05 6.41
C LEU A 201 -10.06 16.40 6.17
N THR A 202 -11.18 16.35 5.48
CA THR A 202 -12.06 17.53 5.30
C THR A 202 -13.52 17.11 5.52
N SER A 203 -14.39 18.07 5.83
CA SER A 203 -15.82 17.77 5.98
C SER A 203 -16.44 17.15 4.72
N ARG A 204 -15.86 17.46 3.54
CA ARG A 204 -16.33 16.90 2.26
C ARG A 204 -15.89 15.46 2.05
N THR A 205 -14.78 15.02 2.65
CA THR A 205 -14.24 13.66 2.51
C THR A 205 -14.78 12.71 3.60
N VAL A 206 -14.90 13.19 4.83
CA VAL A 206 -15.29 12.36 5.99
C VAL A 206 -16.73 11.85 5.90
N VAL A 207 -17.68 12.71 5.48
CA VAL A 207 -19.11 12.33 5.43
C VAL A 207 -19.37 11.18 4.45
N PRO A 208 -18.92 11.21 3.16
CA PRO A 208 -19.07 10.07 2.27
C PRO A 208 -18.36 8.81 2.76
N LEU A 209 -17.18 8.93 3.40
CA LEU A 209 -16.44 7.80 3.97
C LEU A 209 -17.24 7.13 5.11
N LEU A 210 -17.79 7.92 6.03
CA LEU A 210 -18.65 7.41 7.10
C LEU A 210 -19.88 6.70 6.53
N ILE A 211 -20.57 7.32 5.58
CA ILE A 211 -21.76 6.75 4.95
C ILE A 211 -21.43 5.40 4.30
N SER A 212 -20.36 5.31 3.51
CA SER A 212 -19.99 4.06 2.83
C SER A 212 -19.56 2.98 3.82
N SER A 213 -18.79 3.32 4.84
CA SER A 213 -18.31 2.38 5.86
C SER A 213 -19.45 1.83 6.72
N ILE A 214 -20.37 2.70 7.20
CA ILE A 214 -21.55 2.28 7.97
C ILE A 214 -22.45 1.41 7.10
N THR A 215 -22.70 1.81 5.85
CA THR A 215 -23.55 1.04 4.93
C THR A 215 -22.98 -0.36 4.70
N ALA A 216 -21.68 -0.48 4.45
CA ALA A 216 -21.03 -1.77 4.21
C ALA A 216 -21.05 -2.66 5.47
N ALA A 217 -20.76 -2.08 6.64
CA ALA A 217 -20.86 -2.80 7.91
C ALA A 217 -22.30 -3.27 8.18
N ALA A 218 -23.32 -2.43 7.91
CA ALA A 218 -24.73 -2.80 8.04
C ALA A 218 -25.12 -3.96 7.11
N VAL A 219 -24.64 -3.95 5.85
CA VAL A 219 -24.84 -5.06 4.91
C VAL A 219 -24.21 -6.34 5.45
N ALA A 220 -22.97 -6.27 5.94
CA ALA A 220 -22.28 -7.43 6.51
C ALA A 220 -23.01 -7.97 7.75
N LEU A 221 -23.46 -7.11 8.66
CA LEU A 221 -24.25 -7.48 9.85
C LEU A 221 -25.58 -8.12 9.47
N THR A 222 -26.26 -7.62 8.43
CA THR A 222 -27.56 -8.14 7.99
C THR A 222 -27.42 -9.55 7.39
N ILE A 223 -26.36 -9.80 6.62
CA ILE A 223 -26.17 -11.08 5.92
C ILE A 223 -25.54 -12.14 6.83
N ARG A 224 -24.60 -11.76 7.69
CA ARG A 224 -23.77 -12.66 8.49
C ARG A 224 -24.10 -12.67 9.98
N GLY A 225 -25.07 -11.87 10.40
CA GLY A 225 -25.41 -11.73 11.82
C GLY A 225 -24.41 -10.85 12.60
N PHE A 226 -24.70 -10.72 13.88
CA PHE A 226 -23.95 -9.84 14.80
C PHE A 226 -22.69 -10.52 15.38
N ASP A 227 -22.46 -11.81 15.11
CA ASP A 227 -21.29 -12.51 15.64
C ASP A 227 -20.02 -11.84 15.13
N PRO A 228 -19.18 -11.29 16.01
CA PRO A 228 -17.92 -10.68 15.61
C PRO A 228 -16.95 -11.76 15.09
N ILE A 229 -16.06 -11.41 14.18
CA ILE A 229 -15.00 -12.31 13.70
C ILE A 229 -14.11 -12.75 14.88
N ILE A 230 -13.93 -11.86 15.83
CA ILE A 230 -13.19 -12.08 17.06
C ILE A 230 -14.18 -11.82 18.20
N ALA A 231 -14.78 -12.89 18.72
CA ALA A 231 -15.74 -12.81 19.82
C ALA A 231 -14.97 -12.58 21.13
N ILE A 232 -14.85 -11.32 21.55
CA ILE A 232 -14.18 -10.95 22.79
C ILE A 232 -15.19 -10.21 23.67
N SER A 233 -15.45 -10.78 24.85
CA SER A 233 -16.18 -10.09 25.91
C SER A 233 -15.20 -9.78 27.03
N LEU A 234 -14.92 -8.49 27.23
CA LEU A 234 -14.11 -8.05 28.38
C LEU A 234 -14.88 -8.28 29.66
N THR A 235 -14.26 -8.96 30.60
CA THR A 235 -14.78 -9.13 31.96
C THR A 235 -14.30 -7.99 32.86
N PRO A 236 -14.88 -7.77 34.06
CA PRO A 236 -14.37 -6.78 35.02
C PRO A 236 -12.91 -7.02 35.43
N ASP A 237 -12.44 -8.27 35.39
CA ASP A 237 -11.04 -8.63 35.70
C ASP A 237 -10.06 -8.20 34.59
N ASP A 238 -10.57 -8.00 33.36
CA ASP A 238 -9.81 -7.50 32.22
C ASP A 238 -9.67 -5.98 32.20
N ALA A 239 -10.28 -5.29 33.19
CA ALA A 239 -10.29 -3.84 33.24
C ALA A 239 -8.87 -3.28 33.46
N PHE A 240 -8.58 -2.19 32.76
CA PHE A 240 -7.31 -1.46 32.90
C PHE A 240 -7.07 -0.97 34.33
N ARG A 241 -5.87 -1.18 34.85
CA ARG A 241 -5.41 -0.66 36.15
C ARG A 241 -4.18 0.23 35.95
N LEU A 242 -4.15 1.40 36.61
CA LEU A 242 -3.08 2.38 36.47
C LEU A 242 -1.67 1.82 36.80
N ASN A 243 -1.57 0.88 37.71
CA ASN A 243 -0.30 0.23 38.08
C ASN A 243 0.28 -0.63 36.94
N GLN A 244 -0.49 -0.94 35.90
CA GLN A 244 -0.05 -1.72 34.75
C GLN A 244 0.58 -0.86 33.64
N ILE A 245 0.55 0.47 33.75
CA ILE A 245 1.13 1.38 32.73
C ILE A 245 2.57 1.02 32.39
N PRO A 246 3.51 0.77 33.34
CA PRO A 246 4.88 0.39 33.00
C PRO A 246 4.99 -0.87 32.14
N LEU A 247 4.06 -1.82 32.31
CA LEU A 247 4.03 -3.06 31.54
C LEU A 247 3.54 -2.81 30.11
N PHE A 248 2.57 -1.91 29.91
CA PHE A 248 2.12 -1.52 28.57
C PHE A 248 3.19 -0.69 27.82
N VAL A 249 3.97 0.11 28.54
CA VAL A 249 5.17 0.77 27.98
C VAL A 249 6.19 -0.27 27.50
N LEU A 250 6.50 -1.25 28.35
CA LEU A 250 7.42 -2.35 28.02
C LEU A 250 6.90 -3.17 26.84
N LEU A 251 5.60 -3.51 26.83
CA LEU A 251 4.95 -4.20 25.71
C LEU A 251 5.06 -3.38 24.43
N GLY A 252 4.89 -2.05 24.49
CA GLY A 252 5.06 -1.16 23.34
C GLY A 252 6.47 -1.21 22.76
N ILE A 253 7.50 -1.29 23.62
CA ILE A 253 8.89 -1.43 23.17
C ILE A 253 9.08 -2.76 22.44
N PHE A 254 8.62 -3.87 22.99
CA PHE A 254 8.72 -5.18 22.34
C PHE A 254 7.92 -5.24 21.04
N CYS A 255 6.73 -4.67 21.01
CA CYS A 255 5.91 -4.57 19.78
C CYS A 255 6.62 -3.77 18.69
N GLY A 256 7.27 -2.66 19.04
CA GLY A 256 8.03 -1.85 18.07
C GLY A 256 9.22 -2.60 17.48
N LEU A 257 10.00 -3.29 18.32
CA LEU A 257 11.10 -4.13 17.85
C LEU A 257 10.61 -5.30 16.97
N MET A 258 9.48 -5.90 17.35
CA MET A 258 8.86 -6.98 16.58
C MET A 258 8.30 -6.49 15.25
N SER A 259 7.79 -5.26 15.17
CA SER A 259 7.35 -4.63 13.93
C SER A 259 8.52 -4.44 12.96
N TYR A 260 9.66 -3.97 13.45
CA TYR A 260 10.89 -3.87 12.65
C TYR A 260 11.38 -5.22 12.14
N TYR A 261 11.33 -6.27 12.99
CA TYR A 261 11.60 -7.65 12.55
C TYR A 261 10.65 -8.06 11.43
N PHE A 262 9.35 -7.82 11.60
CA PHE A 262 8.31 -8.17 10.64
C PHE A 262 8.57 -7.56 9.26
N THR A 263 8.77 -6.25 9.20
CA THR A 263 9.00 -5.52 7.93
C THR A 263 10.32 -5.92 7.27
N THR A 264 11.38 -6.10 8.07
CA THR A 264 12.71 -6.51 7.59
C THR A 264 12.70 -7.93 7.02
N VAL A 265 12.12 -8.89 7.73
CA VAL A 265 12.04 -10.30 7.26
C VAL A 265 11.17 -10.41 6.03
N ASN A 266 10.01 -9.72 6.00
CA ASN A 266 9.16 -9.68 4.80
C ASN A 266 9.93 -9.18 3.57
N ALA A 267 10.69 -8.09 3.71
CA ALA A 267 11.50 -7.54 2.62
C ALA A 267 12.63 -8.49 2.18
N ARG A 268 13.32 -9.14 3.14
CA ARG A 268 14.41 -10.10 2.83
C ARG A 268 13.88 -11.34 2.11
N VAL A 269 12.77 -11.93 2.57
CA VAL A 269 12.13 -13.06 1.90
C VAL A 269 11.67 -12.67 0.50
N GLY A 270 11.03 -11.51 0.35
CA GLY A 270 10.64 -10.98 -0.96
C GLY A 270 11.84 -10.84 -1.92
N THR A 271 12.96 -10.31 -1.43
CA THR A 271 14.20 -10.16 -2.21
C THR A 271 14.81 -11.52 -2.59
N PHE A 272 14.76 -12.51 -1.70
CA PHE A 272 15.20 -13.86 -1.98
C PHE A 272 14.38 -14.49 -3.13
N PHE A 273 13.05 -14.40 -3.07
CA PHE A 273 12.18 -14.94 -4.11
C PHE A 273 12.29 -14.18 -5.44
N LYS A 274 12.62 -12.88 -5.44
CA LYS A 274 12.89 -12.13 -6.68
C LYS A 274 14.06 -12.69 -7.49
N LYS A 275 15.07 -13.29 -6.82
CA LYS A 275 16.24 -13.92 -7.48
C LYS A 275 15.91 -15.27 -8.17
N ILE A 276 14.72 -15.82 -7.93
CA ILE A 276 14.29 -17.08 -8.53
C ILE A 276 13.52 -16.76 -9.81
N ASP A 277 14.06 -17.09 -10.98
CA ASP A 277 13.43 -16.75 -12.27
C ASP A 277 12.19 -17.61 -12.57
N SER A 278 12.23 -18.90 -12.21
CA SER A 278 11.15 -19.85 -12.54
C SER A 278 9.97 -19.74 -11.58
N PRO A 279 8.76 -19.44 -12.07
CA PRO A 279 7.55 -19.42 -11.23
C PRO A 279 7.27 -20.77 -10.56
N TYR A 280 7.53 -21.89 -11.23
CA TYR A 280 7.36 -23.23 -10.67
C TYR A 280 8.26 -23.48 -9.45
N LYS A 281 9.51 -23.00 -9.50
CA LYS A 281 10.43 -23.10 -8.35
C LYS A 281 9.94 -22.23 -7.19
N LYS A 282 9.38 -21.04 -7.48
CA LYS A 282 8.78 -20.17 -6.44
C LYS A 282 7.64 -20.88 -5.73
N TRP A 283 6.73 -21.49 -6.48
CA TRP A 283 5.59 -22.23 -5.91
C TRP A 283 6.03 -23.38 -5.03
N LEU A 284 6.97 -24.19 -5.55
CA LEU A 284 7.46 -25.36 -4.81
C LEU A 284 8.18 -24.96 -3.52
N ILE A 285 9.11 -23.99 -3.59
CA ILE A 285 9.89 -23.55 -2.43
C ILE A 285 8.98 -22.87 -1.40
N GLY A 286 8.14 -21.92 -1.83
CA GLY A 286 7.25 -21.21 -0.92
C GLY A 286 6.19 -22.12 -0.32
N GLY A 287 5.61 -23.00 -1.12
CA GLY A 287 4.65 -24.00 -0.65
C GLY A 287 5.27 -25.02 0.32
N ALA A 288 6.49 -25.48 0.04
CA ALA A 288 7.20 -26.40 0.93
C ALA A 288 7.56 -25.72 2.27
N VAL A 289 8.09 -24.50 2.24
CA VAL A 289 8.37 -23.75 3.47
C VAL A 289 7.10 -23.55 4.29
N LEU A 290 6.02 -23.12 3.64
CA LEU A 290 4.74 -22.91 4.31
C LEU A 290 4.17 -24.21 4.87
N GLY A 291 4.15 -25.31 4.09
CA GLY A 291 3.65 -26.60 4.52
C GLY A 291 4.42 -27.16 5.71
N ILE A 292 5.76 -27.08 5.69
CA ILE A 292 6.61 -27.51 6.82
C ILE A 292 6.32 -26.68 8.08
N LEU A 293 6.20 -25.36 7.94
CA LEU A 293 5.91 -24.48 9.05
C LEU A 293 4.53 -24.76 9.67
N ILE A 294 3.50 -24.99 8.85
CA ILE A 294 2.16 -25.33 9.33
C ILE A 294 2.14 -26.74 9.96
N TYR A 295 2.91 -27.69 9.43
CA TYR A 295 3.03 -29.03 10.03
C TYR A 295 3.65 -28.99 11.42
N ILE A 296 4.64 -28.10 11.65
CA ILE A 296 5.26 -27.88 12.96
C ILE A 296 4.35 -27.05 13.87
N PHE A 297 3.78 -25.98 13.33
CA PHE A 297 2.94 -25.00 14.01
C PHE A 297 1.58 -24.86 13.33
N PRO A 298 0.61 -25.74 13.58
CA PRO A 298 -0.71 -25.74 12.93
C PRO A 298 -1.45 -24.39 12.99
N PRO A 299 -1.37 -23.57 14.05
CA PRO A 299 -2.03 -22.27 14.08
C PRO A 299 -1.52 -21.25 13.04
N LEU A 300 -0.45 -21.56 12.30
CA LEU A 300 -0.01 -20.74 11.17
C LEU A 300 -0.88 -20.90 9.92
N TYR A 301 -1.79 -21.88 9.90
CA TYR A 301 -2.73 -22.13 8.80
C TYR A 301 -3.69 -20.96 8.62
N GLY A 302 -3.80 -20.44 7.40
CA GLY A 302 -4.71 -19.35 7.05
C GLY A 302 -4.41 -18.04 7.81
N GLU A 303 -5.46 -17.36 8.21
CA GLU A 303 -5.39 -16.07 8.91
C GLU A 303 -4.78 -16.22 10.32
N GLY A 304 -5.11 -17.32 11.01
CA GLY A 304 -4.61 -17.64 12.35
C GLY A 304 -5.47 -17.10 13.50
N TYR A 305 -6.69 -16.57 13.22
CA TYR A 305 -7.57 -16.03 14.27
C TYR A 305 -7.95 -17.07 15.34
N GLU A 306 -8.18 -18.31 14.93
CA GLU A 306 -8.54 -19.41 15.83
C GLU A 306 -7.48 -19.63 16.93
N GLY A 307 -6.19 -19.52 16.58
CA GLY A 307 -5.09 -19.76 17.50
C GLY A 307 -5.05 -18.78 18.68
N PHE A 308 -5.16 -17.47 18.44
CA PHE A 308 -5.13 -16.52 19.54
C PHE A 308 -6.48 -16.43 20.28
N MET A 309 -7.60 -16.79 19.63
CA MET A 309 -8.90 -16.89 20.29
C MET A 309 -8.91 -18.02 21.33
N SER A 310 -8.40 -19.20 20.99
CA SER A 310 -8.24 -20.30 21.93
C SER A 310 -7.40 -19.88 23.14
N LEU A 311 -6.33 -19.11 22.90
CA LEU A 311 -5.48 -18.58 23.97
C LEU A 311 -6.26 -17.60 24.88
N MET A 312 -7.05 -16.69 24.33
CA MET A 312 -7.87 -15.74 25.11
C MET A 312 -8.94 -16.43 25.94
N HIS A 313 -9.48 -17.57 25.48
CA HIS A 313 -10.40 -18.39 26.28
C HIS A 313 -9.71 -19.25 27.36
N GLY A 314 -8.39 -19.11 27.52
CA GLY A 314 -7.60 -19.86 28.49
C GLY A 314 -7.25 -21.30 28.04
N ASN A 315 -7.57 -21.68 26.80
CA ASN A 315 -7.36 -23.02 26.27
C ASN A 315 -5.99 -23.15 25.59
N THR A 316 -4.91 -23.02 26.34
CA THR A 316 -3.54 -23.12 25.79
C THR A 316 -3.26 -24.47 25.12
N THR A 317 -3.92 -25.55 25.58
CA THR A 317 -3.78 -26.89 24.99
C THR A 317 -4.29 -27.01 23.56
N GLU A 318 -5.30 -26.22 23.19
CA GLU A 318 -5.85 -26.21 21.82
C GLU A 318 -4.84 -25.70 20.80
N LEU A 319 -3.89 -24.84 21.20
CA LEU A 319 -2.81 -24.37 20.31
C LEU A 319 -1.94 -25.50 19.80
N PHE A 320 -1.86 -26.59 20.57
CA PHE A 320 -1.04 -27.76 20.24
C PHE A 320 -1.82 -28.83 19.47
N ASN A 321 -3.13 -28.64 19.23
CA ASN A 321 -3.91 -29.58 18.45
C ASN A 321 -3.26 -29.80 17.08
N ASN A 322 -3.11 -31.06 16.71
CA ASN A 322 -2.45 -31.44 15.48
C ASN A 322 -0.95 -31.09 15.38
N SER A 323 -0.29 -30.65 16.47
CA SER A 323 1.14 -30.38 16.51
C SER A 323 1.95 -31.59 16.98
N LEU A 324 3.20 -31.68 16.53
CA LEU A 324 4.20 -32.64 17.04
C LEU A 324 4.46 -32.48 18.55
N PHE A 325 4.19 -31.30 19.09
CA PHE A 325 4.46 -30.93 20.48
C PHE A 325 3.27 -31.14 21.42
N TYR A 326 2.17 -31.76 20.96
CA TYR A 326 0.95 -31.96 21.78
C TYR A 326 1.21 -32.59 23.15
N ARG A 327 2.13 -33.56 23.23
CA ARG A 327 2.50 -34.24 24.48
C ARG A 327 3.07 -33.30 25.55
N PHE A 328 3.60 -32.16 25.15
CA PHE A 328 4.27 -31.22 26.05
C PHE A 328 3.38 -29.99 26.37
N SER A 329 2.13 -29.96 25.95
CA SER A 329 1.19 -28.85 26.12
C SER A 329 0.88 -28.46 27.56
N GLN A 330 1.20 -29.31 28.53
CA GLN A 330 1.00 -29.08 29.97
C GLN A 330 2.20 -28.39 30.66
N ILE A 331 3.28 -28.14 29.94
CA ILE A 331 4.50 -27.55 30.50
C ILE A 331 4.55 -26.07 30.10
N ASP A 332 4.38 -25.15 31.05
CA ASP A 332 4.29 -23.70 30.82
C ASP A 332 5.42 -23.14 29.96
N TRP A 333 6.65 -23.55 30.21
CA TRP A 333 7.80 -23.10 29.43
C TRP A 333 7.78 -23.60 27.98
N VAL A 334 7.22 -24.79 27.72
CA VAL A 334 7.05 -25.31 26.36
C VAL A 334 5.95 -24.52 25.63
N VAL A 335 4.89 -24.17 26.35
CA VAL A 335 3.82 -23.28 25.80
C VAL A 335 4.42 -21.94 25.38
N ILE A 336 5.18 -21.28 26.26
CA ILE A 336 5.83 -20.00 25.94
C ILE A 336 6.76 -20.14 24.75
N LEU A 337 7.63 -21.17 24.71
CA LEU A 337 8.56 -21.38 23.59
C LEU A 337 7.82 -21.66 22.27
N PHE A 338 6.72 -22.41 22.30
CA PHE A 338 5.89 -22.69 21.13
C PHE A 338 5.24 -21.41 20.59
N ILE A 339 4.71 -20.56 21.48
CA ILE A 339 4.13 -19.26 21.12
C ILE A 339 5.21 -18.34 20.51
N VAL A 340 6.41 -18.28 21.10
CA VAL A 340 7.54 -17.53 20.54
C VAL A 340 7.87 -18.03 19.13
N GLY A 341 7.94 -19.35 18.93
CA GLY A 341 8.16 -19.94 17.61
C GLY A 341 7.09 -19.52 16.60
N MET A 342 5.79 -19.65 16.97
CA MET A 342 4.69 -19.24 16.11
C MET A 342 4.79 -17.76 15.70
N MET A 343 5.12 -16.87 16.62
CA MET A 343 5.24 -15.44 16.38
C MET A 343 6.33 -15.13 15.34
N PHE A 344 7.52 -15.71 15.47
CA PHE A 344 8.60 -15.50 14.50
C PHE A 344 8.33 -16.16 13.16
N PHE A 345 7.84 -17.39 13.14
CA PHE A 345 7.61 -18.14 11.91
C PHE A 345 6.36 -17.67 11.15
N LYS A 346 5.38 -17.01 11.78
CA LYS A 346 4.23 -16.40 11.09
C LYS A 346 4.68 -15.41 10.01
N VAL A 347 5.69 -14.61 10.30
CA VAL A 347 6.23 -13.62 9.35
C VAL A 347 6.84 -14.31 8.13
N ILE A 348 7.61 -15.40 8.35
CA ILE A 348 8.23 -16.17 7.28
C ILE A 348 7.16 -16.89 6.44
N ALA A 349 6.15 -17.48 7.09
CA ALA A 349 5.03 -18.15 6.44
C ALA A 349 4.24 -17.18 5.54
N MET A 350 3.91 -16.01 6.06
CA MET A 350 3.21 -14.94 5.34
C MET A 350 4.03 -14.45 4.13
N ALA A 351 5.30 -14.09 4.37
CA ALA A 351 6.18 -13.57 3.32
C ALA A 351 6.41 -14.61 2.21
N SER A 352 6.56 -15.91 2.58
CA SER A 352 6.73 -17.00 1.61
C SER A 352 5.45 -17.23 0.79
N THR A 353 4.26 -17.12 1.42
CA THR A 353 2.98 -17.24 0.72
C THR A 353 2.84 -16.17 -0.38
N ASN A 354 3.07 -14.89 -0.04
CA ASN A 354 2.95 -13.78 -0.97
C ASN A 354 4.04 -13.85 -2.06
N ALA A 355 5.29 -14.09 -1.68
CA ALA A 355 6.42 -14.14 -2.61
C ALA A 355 6.35 -15.33 -3.59
N ALA A 356 5.68 -16.42 -3.21
CA ALA A 356 5.44 -17.57 -4.08
C ALA A 356 4.26 -17.37 -5.04
N GLY A 357 3.52 -16.28 -4.97
CA GLY A 357 2.41 -15.95 -5.85
C GLY A 357 1.02 -16.15 -5.24
N GLY A 358 0.93 -16.34 -3.94
CA GLY A 358 -0.33 -16.25 -3.19
C GLY A 358 -0.87 -14.82 -3.18
N VAL A 359 -2.16 -14.68 -2.92
CA VAL A 359 -2.88 -13.41 -2.86
C VAL A 359 -3.42 -13.20 -1.45
N GLY A 360 -2.87 -12.21 -0.73
CA GLY A 360 -3.33 -11.91 0.63
C GLY A 360 -2.63 -10.73 1.27
N GLY A 361 -3.12 -10.33 2.44
CA GLY A 361 -2.66 -9.16 3.19
C GLY A 361 -1.68 -9.50 4.30
N THR A 362 -1.05 -8.44 4.82
CA THR A 362 -0.11 -8.48 5.95
C THR A 362 -0.76 -8.06 7.27
N PHE A 363 -2.00 -7.61 7.21
CA PHE A 363 -2.77 -7.04 8.33
C PHE A 363 -3.08 -8.12 9.40
N ALA A 364 -3.83 -9.19 9.05
CA ALA A 364 -4.12 -10.28 9.97
C ALA A 364 -2.85 -10.96 10.52
N PRO A 365 -1.79 -11.22 9.73
CA PRO A 365 -0.51 -11.67 10.28
C PRO A 365 0.12 -10.73 11.30
N SER A 366 0.01 -9.40 11.15
CA SER A 366 0.51 -8.46 12.15
C SER A 366 -0.30 -8.49 13.44
N LEU A 367 -1.63 -8.63 13.33
CA LEU A 367 -2.50 -8.83 14.50
C LEU A 367 -2.15 -10.14 15.23
N PHE A 368 -1.94 -11.22 14.49
CA PHE A 368 -1.50 -12.52 15.05
C PHE A 368 -0.21 -12.38 15.86
N VAL A 369 0.83 -11.80 15.26
CA VAL A 369 2.11 -11.61 15.92
C VAL A 369 1.96 -10.73 17.17
N GLY A 370 1.17 -9.67 17.09
CA GLY A 370 0.87 -8.79 18.20
C GLY A 370 0.09 -9.47 19.32
N ALA A 371 -0.90 -10.28 18.97
CA ALA A 371 -1.67 -11.07 19.94
C ALA A 371 -0.75 -11.96 20.79
N PHE A 372 0.14 -12.69 20.15
CA PHE A 372 1.07 -13.56 20.86
C PHE A 372 2.16 -12.79 21.60
N MET A 373 2.59 -11.62 21.12
CA MET A 373 3.52 -10.76 21.87
C MET A 373 2.89 -10.29 23.20
N GLY A 374 1.64 -9.84 23.16
CA GLY A 374 0.90 -9.48 24.38
C GLY A 374 0.70 -10.65 25.31
N ALA A 375 0.29 -11.80 24.76
CA ALA A 375 0.08 -13.03 25.53
C ALA A 375 1.37 -13.51 26.22
N ILE A 376 2.51 -13.53 25.52
CA ILE A 376 3.82 -13.89 26.09
C ILE A 376 4.15 -12.97 27.26
N THR A 377 3.94 -11.65 27.10
CA THR A 377 4.23 -10.68 28.16
C THR A 377 3.43 -10.99 29.42
N ALA A 378 2.12 -11.27 29.29
CA ALA A 378 1.28 -11.64 30.42
C ALA A 378 1.68 -13.00 31.03
N LEU A 379 1.88 -14.03 30.19
CA LEU A 379 2.26 -15.37 30.65
C LEU A 379 3.59 -15.36 31.40
N VAL A 380 4.62 -14.71 30.85
CA VAL A 380 5.94 -14.62 31.49
C VAL A 380 5.85 -13.88 32.81
N CYS A 381 5.13 -12.76 32.88
CA CYS A 381 4.94 -12.02 34.12
C CYS A 381 4.15 -12.83 35.16
N ASN A 382 3.11 -13.54 34.75
CA ASN A 382 2.33 -14.38 35.64
C ASN A 382 3.13 -15.58 36.18
N THR A 383 3.94 -16.24 35.34
CA THR A 383 4.75 -17.40 35.71
C THR A 383 5.94 -17.02 36.59
N LEU A 384 6.64 -15.91 36.29
CA LEU A 384 7.85 -15.51 37.04
C LEU A 384 7.54 -14.74 38.32
N PHE A 385 6.51 -13.85 38.28
CA PHE A 385 6.25 -12.91 39.38
C PHE A 385 4.91 -13.17 40.08
N GLY A 386 4.08 -14.08 39.59
CA GLY A 386 2.75 -14.36 40.14
C GLY A 386 1.76 -13.20 40.03
N TRP A 387 1.89 -12.36 38.98
CA TRP A 387 1.09 -11.12 38.82
C TRP A 387 -0.22 -11.39 38.08
N ASN A 388 -1.11 -12.06 38.41
CA ASN A 388 -2.43 -12.33 37.79
C ASN A 388 -2.87 -11.27 36.73
N LEU A 389 -2.05 -11.09 35.66
CA LEU A 389 -2.34 -10.18 34.57
C LEU A 389 -3.36 -10.81 33.62
N SER A 390 -4.32 -10.02 33.15
CA SER A 390 -5.30 -10.47 32.18
C SER A 390 -4.64 -10.81 30.84
N LEU A 391 -4.75 -12.08 30.44
CA LEU A 391 -4.24 -12.56 29.16
C LEU A 391 -4.97 -11.89 27.99
N VAL A 392 -6.28 -11.69 28.13
CA VAL A 392 -7.15 -11.05 27.11
C VAL A 392 -6.70 -9.62 26.86
N SER A 393 -6.55 -8.80 27.92
CA SER A 393 -6.17 -7.39 27.78
C SER A 393 -4.81 -7.22 27.15
N PHE A 394 -3.81 -7.99 27.60
CA PHE A 394 -2.45 -7.93 27.04
C PHE A 394 -2.41 -8.42 25.59
N THR A 395 -3.16 -9.46 25.24
CA THR A 395 -3.29 -9.95 23.86
C THR A 395 -3.85 -8.87 22.94
N LEU A 396 -4.96 -8.24 23.33
CA LEU A 396 -5.59 -7.17 22.55
C LEU A 396 -4.68 -5.95 22.38
N VAL A 397 -4.04 -5.53 23.45
CA VAL A 397 -3.12 -4.38 23.41
C VAL A 397 -1.89 -4.70 22.57
N GLY A 398 -1.36 -5.91 22.64
CA GLY A 398 -0.27 -6.37 21.78
C GLY A 398 -0.63 -6.38 20.30
N MET A 399 -1.88 -6.80 19.94
CA MET A 399 -2.39 -6.73 18.56
C MET A 399 -2.28 -5.31 18.00
N SER A 400 -2.76 -4.32 18.76
CA SER A 400 -2.67 -2.91 18.38
C SER A 400 -1.22 -2.45 18.24
N GLY A 401 -0.34 -2.85 19.16
CA GLY A 401 1.06 -2.44 19.17
C GLY A 401 1.82 -2.85 17.90
N VAL A 402 1.83 -4.15 17.57
CA VAL A 402 2.55 -4.65 16.39
C VAL A 402 1.93 -4.12 15.09
N MET A 403 0.59 -4.09 14.98
CA MET A 403 -0.07 -3.55 13.82
C MET A 403 0.29 -2.07 13.61
N SER A 404 0.30 -1.28 14.68
CA SER A 404 0.66 0.15 14.63
C SER A 404 2.05 0.39 14.04
N GLY A 405 3.05 -0.39 14.47
CA GLY A 405 4.41 -0.29 13.95
C GLY A 405 4.49 -0.73 12.48
N VAL A 406 4.03 -1.94 12.16
CA VAL A 406 4.13 -2.54 10.80
C VAL A 406 3.44 -1.69 9.74
N MET A 407 2.23 -1.19 10.04
CA MET A 407 1.42 -0.40 9.09
C MET A 407 1.74 1.09 9.10
N LYS A 408 2.44 1.59 10.14
CA LYS A 408 2.59 3.03 10.44
C LYS A 408 1.23 3.72 10.64
N ALA A 409 0.30 3.00 11.29
CA ALA A 409 -1.10 3.40 11.43
C ALA A 409 -1.60 3.20 12.87
N PRO A 410 -1.16 4.03 13.84
CA PRO A 410 -1.55 3.91 15.23
C PRO A 410 -3.06 4.12 15.46
N LEU A 411 -3.69 5.09 14.80
CA LEU A 411 -5.12 5.31 14.97
C LEU A 411 -5.94 4.14 14.43
N THR A 412 -5.61 3.63 13.26
CA THR A 412 -6.28 2.47 12.67
C THR A 412 -6.22 1.26 13.61
N SER A 413 -5.05 0.99 14.20
CA SER A 413 -4.86 -0.13 15.11
C SER A 413 -5.64 0.03 16.42
N ILE A 414 -5.66 1.23 17.00
CA ILE A 414 -6.39 1.53 18.24
C ILE A 414 -7.89 1.37 18.02
N PHE A 415 -8.44 2.00 16.97
CA PHE A 415 -9.88 1.95 16.69
C PHE A 415 -10.34 0.55 16.30
N LEU A 416 -9.52 -0.20 15.53
CA LEU A 416 -9.84 -1.57 15.17
C LEU A 416 -10.02 -2.43 16.43
N ILE A 417 -9.06 -2.42 17.34
CA ILE A 417 -9.13 -3.25 18.53
C ILE A 417 -10.24 -2.77 19.48
N ALA A 418 -10.48 -1.46 19.57
CA ALA A 418 -11.59 -0.93 20.34
C ALA A 418 -12.97 -1.38 19.79
N GLU A 419 -13.17 -1.36 18.46
CA GLU A 419 -14.39 -1.86 17.84
C GLU A 419 -14.51 -3.39 17.94
N LEU A 420 -13.43 -4.14 17.78
CA LEU A 420 -13.43 -5.61 17.92
C LEU A 420 -13.69 -6.08 19.36
N SER A 421 -13.19 -5.35 20.36
CA SER A 421 -13.42 -5.67 21.78
C SER A 421 -14.75 -5.13 22.31
N SER A 422 -15.60 -4.61 21.43
CA SER A 422 -16.92 -4.06 21.75
C SER A 422 -16.89 -2.98 22.86
N GLY A 423 -15.78 -2.26 23.01
CA GLY A 423 -15.68 -1.21 24.03
C GLY A 423 -14.38 -0.43 24.07
N TYR A 424 -14.43 0.71 24.75
CA TYR A 424 -13.29 1.62 24.93
C TYR A 424 -12.55 1.42 26.26
N GLY A 425 -12.82 0.31 26.99
CA GLY A 425 -12.22 0.04 28.31
C GLY A 425 -10.68 -0.08 28.28
N LEU A 426 -10.13 -0.51 27.16
CA LEU A 426 -8.69 -0.64 26.96
C LEU A 426 -8.07 0.52 26.16
N PHE A 427 -8.82 1.64 25.95
CA PHE A 427 -8.37 2.71 25.05
C PHE A 427 -7.04 3.32 25.46
N ILE A 428 -6.84 3.57 26.77
CA ILE A 428 -5.59 4.12 27.30
C ILE A 428 -4.39 3.18 27.05
N PRO A 429 -4.41 1.89 27.45
CA PRO A 429 -3.31 0.98 27.17
C PRO A 429 -3.08 0.78 25.66
N LEU A 430 -4.13 0.74 24.83
CA LEU A 430 -4.01 0.68 23.38
C LEU A 430 -3.22 1.89 22.84
N MET A 431 -3.55 3.11 23.30
CA MET A 431 -2.85 4.33 22.88
C MET A 431 -1.38 4.31 23.31
N ILE A 432 -1.10 3.95 24.56
CA ILE A 432 0.28 3.91 25.08
C ILE A 432 1.13 2.95 24.23
N THR A 433 0.65 1.71 24.11
CA THR A 433 1.41 0.66 23.42
C THR A 433 1.55 0.91 21.92
N ALA A 434 0.48 1.35 21.25
CA ALA A 434 0.49 1.65 19.82
C ALA A 434 1.42 2.83 19.47
N CYS A 435 1.36 3.92 20.26
CA CYS A 435 2.21 5.09 20.02
C CYS A 435 3.70 4.79 20.26
N ILE A 436 4.03 4.02 21.31
CA ILE A 436 5.41 3.63 21.59
C ILE A 436 5.94 2.70 20.50
N ALA A 437 5.15 1.69 20.11
CA ALA A 437 5.53 0.75 19.06
C ALA A 437 5.74 1.47 17.73
N PHE A 438 4.83 2.39 17.36
CA PHE A 438 4.98 3.26 16.19
C PHE A 438 6.26 4.08 16.26
N ALA A 439 6.53 4.77 17.37
CA ALA A 439 7.68 5.64 17.52
C ALA A 439 9.02 4.89 17.36
N ILE A 440 9.13 3.70 17.98
CA ILE A 440 10.33 2.86 17.89
C ILE A 440 10.53 2.35 16.47
N ASP A 441 9.49 1.81 15.85
CA ASP A 441 9.60 1.26 14.50
C ASP A 441 9.81 2.38 13.46
N TYR A 442 9.18 3.56 13.64
CA TYR A 442 9.41 4.73 12.79
C TYR A 442 10.85 5.25 12.86
N TYR A 443 11.47 5.21 14.04
CA TYR A 443 12.88 5.57 14.22
C TYR A 443 13.83 4.60 13.51
N LEU A 444 13.51 3.30 13.51
CA LEU A 444 14.33 2.25 12.88
C LEU A 444 14.08 2.15 11.36
N ASP A 445 12.85 2.31 10.92
CA ASP A 445 12.43 2.27 9.51
C ASP A 445 11.22 3.20 9.31
N PRO A 446 11.38 4.38 8.71
CA PRO A 446 10.29 5.37 8.58
C PRO A 446 9.20 4.94 7.59
N ASP A 447 9.48 3.98 6.69
CA ASP A 447 8.54 3.56 5.67
C ASP A 447 7.59 2.47 6.17
N SER A 448 6.30 2.57 5.83
CA SER A 448 5.36 1.48 6.08
C SER A 448 5.60 0.32 5.11
N ILE A 449 5.11 -0.87 5.48
CA ILE A 449 5.19 -2.06 4.62
C ILE A 449 4.55 -1.83 3.22
N TYR A 450 3.56 -0.92 3.12
CA TYR A 450 2.84 -0.60 1.88
C TYR A 450 3.53 0.47 1.04
N THR A 451 4.21 1.42 1.67
CA THR A 451 4.78 2.59 1.00
C THR A 451 6.24 2.41 0.61
N LYS A 452 6.96 1.53 1.29
CA LYS A 452 8.41 1.31 1.11
C LYS A 452 8.81 1.06 -0.34
N GLN A 453 8.12 0.15 -1.04
CA GLN A 453 8.42 -0.17 -2.43
C GLN A 453 8.07 0.99 -3.36
N LEU A 454 6.92 1.66 -3.15
CA LEU A 454 6.50 2.80 -3.96
C LEU A 454 7.44 4.00 -3.79
N ARG A 455 7.91 4.24 -2.56
CA ARG A 455 8.88 5.31 -2.29
C ARG A 455 10.24 5.03 -2.96
N GLN A 456 10.74 3.80 -2.88
CA GLN A 456 11.99 3.41 -3.54
C GLN A 456 11.93 3.57 -5.07
N ASN A 457 10.76 3.38 -5.67
CA ASN A 457 10.53 3.57 -7.10
C ASN A 457 10.20 5.03 -7.48
N GLY A 458 10.04 5.94 -6.50
CA GLY A 458 9.59 7.32 -6.73
C GLY A 458 8.14 7.41 -7.23
N GLU A 459 7.29 6.45 -6.83
CA GLU A 459 5.90 6.31 -7.30
C GLU A 459 4.86 6.74 -6.25
N LEU A 460 5.28 7.10 -5.04
CA LEU A 460 4.39 7.47 -3.94
C LEU A 460 4.11 8.98 -3.93
N ILE A 461 2.84 9.35 -3.90
CA ILE A 461 2.40 10.72 -3.57
C ILE A 461 2.31 10.81 -2.05
N THR A 462 3.14 11.69 -1.46
CA THR A 462 3.10 11.98 -0.02
C THR A 462 2.09 13.09 0.28
N HIS A 463 1.73 13.31 1.56
CA HIS A 463 0.93 14.46 2.02
C HIS A 463 1.55 15.83 1.67
N ASN A 464 2.80 15.85 1.25
CA ASN A 464 3.47 17.06 0.78
C ASN A 464 2.94 17.38 -0.61
N LYS A 465 1.98 18.31 -0.69
CA LYS A 465 1.33 18.74 -1.96
C LYS A 465 2.38 19.16 -2.99
N ASP A 466 3.46 19.73 -2.54
CA ASP A 466 4.56 20.20 -3.38
C ASP A 466 5.31 19.05 -4.05
N GLU A 467 5.61 17.97 -3.32
CA GLU A 467 6.23 16.77 -3.90
C GLU A 467 5.27 16.01 -4.83
N SER A 468 3.97 16.02 -4.52
CA SER A 468 2.96 15.32 -5.31
C SER A 468 2.81 15.88 -6.72
N VAL A 469 2.92 17.20 -6.88
CA VAL A 469 2.80 17.86 -8.19
C VAL A 469 3.93 17.44 -9.13
N PHE A 470 5.16 17.31 -8.61
CA PHE A 470 6.32 16.91 -9.43
C PHE A 470 6.21 15.48 -9.98
N VAL A 471 5.43 14.61 -9.33
CA VAL A 471 5.18 13.25 -9.81
C VAL A 471 4.37 13.21 -11.11
N PHE A 472 3.50 14.22 -11.33
CA PHE A 472 2.69 14.34 -12.54
C PHE A 472 3.39 15.05 -13.69
N LEU A 473 4.55 15.68 -13.42
CA LEU A 473 5.31 16.37 -14.46
C LEU A 473 6.31 15.39 -15.10
N ARG A 474 6.27 15.30 -16.43
CA ARG A 474 7.26 14.53 -17.19
C ARG A 474 8.31 15.48 -17.72
N LEU A 475 9.59 15.10 -17.54
CA LEU A 475 10.70 15.91 -18.03
C LEU A 475 10.63 16.12 -19.55
N ASP A 476 10.25 15.07 -20.29
CA ASP A 476 10.12 15.09 -21.76
C ASP A 476 9.18 16.20 -22.27
N ASP A 477 8.11 16.50 -21.50
CA ASP A 477 7.12 17.53 -21.88
C ASP A 477 7.61 18.96 -21.56
N LEU A 478 8.74 19.08 -20.87
CA LEU A 478 9.30 20.36 -20.42
C LEU A 478 10.58 20.75 -21.16
N ILE A 479 11.16 19.85 -21.95
CA ILE A 479 12.35 20.12 -22.76
C ILE A 479 12.02 21.20 -23.79
N GLN A 480 12.87 22.21 -23.88
CA GLN A 480 12.80 23.31 -24.84
C GLN A 480 13.96 23.17 -25.82
N ASP A 481 13.67 23.32 -27.10
CA ASP A 481 14.68 23.41 -28.16
C ASP A 481 14.36 24.61 -29.03
N ASP A 482 15.18 25.66 -28.94
CA ASP A 482 15.02 26.88 -29.73
C ASP A 482 15.71 26.75 -31.10
N GLY A 483 16.33 25.60 -31.38
CA GLY A 483 17.06 25.36 -32.65
C GLY A 483 18.34 26.18 -32.77
N VAL A 484 18.76 26.90 -31.71
CA VAL A 484 19.94 27.75 -31.73
C VAL A 484 21.09 27.02 -31.01
N TYR A 485 22.12 26.74 -31.80
CA TYR A 485 23.35 26.14 -31.29
C TYR A 485 24.55 26.76 -32.00
N ILE A 486 25.71 26.67 -31.40
CA ILE A 486 26.95 27.24 -31.89
C ILE A 486 27.92 26.11 -32.22
N HIS A 487 28.62 26.24 -33.34
CA HIS A 487 29.69 25.30 -33.69
C HIS A 487 31.03 25.78 -33.12
N PRO A 488 31.95 24.90 -32.70
CA PRO A 488 33.26 25.27 -32.15
C PRO A 488 34.12 26.19 -33.04
N SER A 489 33.91 26.19 -34.34
CA SER A 489 34.62 27.05 -35.31
C SER A 489 34.09 28.49 -35.37
N GLN A 490 32.97 28.79 -34.73
CA GLN A 490 32.40 30.15 -34.74
C GLN A 490 33.09 31.07 -33.71
N THR A 491 32.79 32.36 -33.86
CA THR A 491 33.43 33.44 -33.11
C THR A 491 32.45 34.17 -32.19
N LEU A 492 32.94 35.01 -31.30
CA LEU A 492 32.11 35.87 -30.45
C LEU A 492 31.23 36.78 -31.28
N GLY A 493 31.71 37.24 -32.47
CA GLY A 493 30.89 38.05 -33.40
C GLY A 493 29.67 37.33 -33.92
N ASP A 494 29.73 36.01 -34.11
CA ASP A 494 28.57 35.21 -34.53
C ASP A 494 27.49 35.17 -33.43
N ILE A 495 27.87 35.05 -32.15
CA ILE A 495 26.93 35.15 -31.02
C ILE A 495 26.23 36.52 -31.03
N VAL A 496 26.96 37.61 -31.22
CA VAL A 496 26.37 38.97 -31.26
C VAL A 496 25.35 39.07 -32.38
N GLN A 497 25.61 38.46 -33.56
CA GLN A 497 24.65 38.45 -34.65
C GLN A 497 23.40 37.61 -34.32
N ILE A 498 23.56 36.46 -33.72
CA ILE A 498 22.43 35.60 -33.28
C ILE A 498 21.56 36.38 -32.29
N MET A 499 22.15 36.98 -31.26
CA MET A 499 21.45 37.79 -30.26
C MET A 499 20.71 39.00 -30.85
N SER A 500 21.21 39.56 -31.94
CA SER A 500 20.56 40.72 -32.60
C SER A 500 19.31 40.35 -33.40
N ARG A 501 19.13 39.07 -33.76
CA ARG A 501 18.04 38.59 -34.62
C ARG A 501 16.89 37.95 -33.87
N GLU A 502 17.19 37.32 -32.75
CA GLU A 502 16.21 36.52 -32.00
C GLU A 502 16.32 36.77 -30.49
N ARG A 503 15.20 36.65 -29.76
CA ARG A 503 15.20 36.66 -28.30
C ARG A 503 15.62 35.29 -27.83
N HIS A 504 16.80 35.22 -27.24
CA HIS A 504 17.31 33.97 -26.61
C HIS A 504 17.50 34.14 -25.12
N ASP A 505 17.38 33.02 -24.43
CA ASP A 505 17.79 32.88 -23.05
C ASP A 505 19.33 32.97 -22.95
N ASP A 506 19.87 33.31 -21.78
CA ASP A 506 21.28 33.58 -21.49
C ASP A 506 22.22 32.38 -21.70
N TYR A 507 21.93 31.48 -22.68
CA TYR A 507 22.54 30.17 -22.80
C TYR A 507 22.66 29.70 -24.25
N PHE A 508 23.89 29.30 -24.67
CA PHE A 508 24.17 28.81 -26.02
C PHE A 508 24.90 27.45 -25.97
N PRO A 509 24.25 26.36 -26.40
CA PRO A 509 24.91 25.06 -26.52
C PRO A 509 25.92 25.05 -27.66
N VAL A 510 27.08 24.47 -27.42
CA VAL A 510 28.13 24.27 -28.43
C VAL A 510 28.12 22.80 -28.85
N LEU A 511 27.77 22.53 -30.10
CA LEU A 511 27.57 21.19 -30.65
C LEU A 511 28.61 20.89 -31.75
N ASP A 512 28.91 19.60 -31.91
CA ASP A 512 29.64 19.11 -33.08
C ASP A 512 28.72 18.85 -34.29
N ASN A 513 29.30 18.32 -35.36
CA ASN A 513 28.54 18.00 -36.59
C ASN A 513 27.52 16.85 -36.39
N GLU A 514 27.69 16.02 -35.36
CA GLU A 514 26.83 14.88 -35.03
C GLU A 514 25.84 15.24 -33.91
N LYS A 515 25.76 16.53 -33.53
CA LYS A 515 24.91 17.08 -32.44
C LYS A 515 25.27 16.61 -31.04
N HIS A 516 26.49 16.15 -30.80
CA HIS A 516 26.95 15.91 -29.45
C HIS A 516 27.23 17.24 -28.72
N LEU A 517 26.86 17.32 -27.45
CA LEU A 517 27.12 18.50 -26.64
C LEU A 517 28.59 18.53 -26.22
N LEU A 518 29.36 19.50 -26.75
CA LEU A 518 30.76 19.73 -26.40
C LEU A 518 30.93 20.64 -25.20
N GLY A 519 30.02 21.60 -25.04
CA GLY A 519 30.06 22.57 -23.95
C GLY A 519 28.93 23.58 -24.05
N ILE A 520 28.95 24.58 -23.19
CA ILE A 520 27.97 25.69 -23.18
C ILE A 520 28.71 27.01 -23.08
N VAL A 521 28.13 28.06 -23.68
CA VAL A 521 28.54 29.44 -23.48
C VAL A 521 27.40 30.17 -22.79
N ARG A 522 27.64 30.75 -21.62
CA ARG A 522 26.68 31.56 -20.90
C ARG A 522 26.88 33.03 -21.23
N LEU A 523 25.79 33.77 -21.38
CA LEU A 523 25.86 35.20 -21.68
C LEU A 523 26.71 35.96 -20.65
N ASN A 524 26.64 35.58 -19.37
CA ASN A 524 27.45 36.18 -18.32
C ASN A 524 28.95 35.98 -18.51
N ASP A 525 29.37 34.89 -19.14
CA ASP A 525 30.79 34.58 -19.33
C ASP A 525 31.40 35.39 -20.48
N VAL A 526 30.58 35.88 -21.39
CA VAL A 526 31.00 36.70 -22.56
C VAL A 526 30.64 38.19 -22.41
N ARG A 527 29.90 38.56 -21.37
CA ARG A 527 29.28 39.88 -21.18
C ARG A 527 30.24 41.06 -21.28
N GLU A 528 31.44 40.95 -20.72
CA GLU A 528 32.45 42.00 -20.76
C GLU A 528 33.00 42.22 -22.17
N ASP A 529 33.08 41.17 -22.98
CA ASP A 529 33.67 41.18 -24.29
C ASP A 529 32.66 41.45 -25.40
N LEU A 530 31.34 41.29 -25.16
CA LEU A 530 30.26 41.52 -26.13
C LEU A 530 30.20 42.97 -26.66
N PHE A 531 30.62 43.95 -25.86
CA PHE A 531 30.60 45.36 -26.23
C PHE A 531 31.93 45.86 -26.81
N ASN A 532 32.91 44.94 -27.01
CA ASN A 532 34.22 45.29 -27.55
C ASN A 532 34.41 44.69 -28.96
N PRO A 533 34.20 45.48 -30.06
CA PRO A 533 34.32 44.99 -31.43
C PRO A 533 35.66 44.37 -31.78
N GLN A 534 36.75 44.74 -31.08
CA GLN A 534 38.07 44.18 -31.29
C GLN A 534 38.17 42.72 -30.86
N LYS A 535 37.26 42.23 -30.05
CA LYS A 535 37.20 40.86 -29.53
C LYS A 535 36.24 39.94 -30.31
N TYR A 536 35.55 40.48 -31.30
CA TYR A 536 34.57 39.68 -32.09
C TYR A 536 35.23 38.53 -32.88
N GLY A 537 36.51 38.65 -33.22
CA GLY A 537 37.28 37.58 -33.85
C GLY A 537 37.72 36.47 -32.91
N ASN A 538 37.49 36.56 -31.58
CA ASN A 538 37.86 35.53 -30.66
C ASN A 538 37.07 34.23 -30.91
N PRO A 539 37.71 33.06 -30.93
CA PRO A 539 37.01 31.79 -31.09
C PRO A 539 36.12 31.50 -29.87
N ILE A 540 34.96 30.90 -30.13
CA ILE A 540 33.96 30.60 -29.08
C ILE A 540 34.47 29.62 -28.03
N THR A 541 35.43 28.77 -28.44
CA THR A 541 36.07 27.78 -27.54
C THR A 541 36.79 28.44 -26.35
N ARG A 542 37.13 29.73 -26.44
CA ARG A 542 37.74 30.49 -25.35
C ARG A 542 36.76 30.78 -24.21
N TYR A 543 35.46 30.87 -24.51
CA TYR A 543 34.39 31.20 -23.59
C TYR A 543 33.55 30.00 -23.20
N MET A 544 33.79 28.87 -23.84
CA MET A 544 33.04 27.64 -23.64
C MET A 544 33.37 26.99 -22.31
N LEU A 545 32.36 26.70 -21.51
CA LEU A 545 32.43 25.85 -20.33
C LEU A 545 32.44 24.39 -20.80
N LEU A 546 33.60 23.72 -20.65
CA LEU A 546 33.75 22.31 -20.95
C LEU A 546 33.06 21.46 -19.87
N SER A 547 32.39 20.37 -20.27
CA SER A 547 31.68 19.44 -19.38
C SER A 547 30.67 20.11 -18.47
N PRO A 548 29.66 20.80 -19.03
CA PRO A 548 28.59 21.33 -18.23
C PRO A 548 27.84 20.19 -17.53
N ASP A 549 27.22 20.46 -16.38
CA ASP A 549 26.30 19.51 -15.79
C ASP A 549 25.12 19.28 -16.75
N THR A 550 24.81 18.01 -17.06
CA THR A 550 23.82 17.62 -18.06
C THR A 550 22.74 16.75 -17.40
N ILE A 551 21.51 16.89 -17.90
CA ILE A 551 20.35 16.12 -17.46
C ILE A 551 20.11 15.02 -18.51
N LEU A 552 19.84 13.80 -18.05
CA LEU A 552 19.39 12.71 -18.91
C LEU A 552 17.90 12.81 -19.19
N GLN A 553 17.49 12.49 -20.42
CA GLN A 553 16.11 12.63 -20.93
C GLN A 553 15.00 12.10 -19.99
N HIS A 554 15.24 11.04 -19.24
CA HIS A 554 14.23 10.41 -18.36
C HIS A 554 14.53 10.60 -16.87
N GLU A 555 15.33 11.60 -16.50
CA GLU A 555 15.66 11.89 -15.12
C GLU A 555 14.44 12.46 -14.36
N GLN A 556 14.37 12.20 -13.06
CA GLN A 556 13.28 12.70 -12.23
C GLN A 556 13.41 14.21 -11.99
N ILE A 557 12.31 14.95 -12.11
CA ILE A 557 12.28 16.42 -11.97
C ILE A 557 12.84 16.89 -10.61
N GLN A 558 12.64 16.13 -9.56
CA GLN A 558 13.19 16.44 -8.23
C GLN A 558 14.73 16.41 -8.21
N SER A 559 15.34 15.45 -8.92
CA SER A 559 16.80 15.40 -9.11
C SER A 559 17.29 16.61 -9.90
N VAL A 560 16.56 16.96 -10.96
CA VAL A 560 16.85 18.14 -11.79
C VAL A 560 16.80 19.43 -10.97
N LEU A 561 15.77 19.61 -10.13
CA LEU A 561 15.65 20.79 -9.26
C LEU A 561 16.81 20.88 -8.27
N ARG A 562 17.21 19.75 -7.68
CA ARG A 562 18.37 19.73 -6.78
C ARG A 562 19.65 20.18 -7.49
N ARG A 563 19.87 19.75 -8.73
CA ARG A 563 21.03 20.19 -9.52
C ARG A 563 21.00 21.68 -9.85
N PHE A 564 19.82 22.28 -10.09
CA PHE A 564 19.70 23.72 -10.24
C PHE A 564 20.15 24.46 -8.98
N ASP A 565 19.76 23.95 -7.80
CA ASP A 565 20.11 24.56 -6.51
C ASP A 565 21.58 24.36 -6.17
N GLU A 566 22.13 23.18 -6.38
CA GLU A 566 23.53 22.85 -6.09
C GLU A 566 24.51 23.63 -6.99
N ASN A 567 24.19 23.78 -8.27
CA ASN A 567 25.03 24.45 -9.26
C ASN A 567 24.73 25.95 -9.39
N HIS A 568 23.71 26.47 -8.71
CA HIS A 568 23.27 27.86 -8.79
C HIS A 568 23.01 28.32 -10.24
N VAL A 569 22.44 27.45 -11.08
CA VAL A 569 22.13 27.73 -12.49
C VAL A 569 20.61 27.77 -12.70
N TRP A 570 20.18 28.46 -13.77
CA TRP A 570 18.78 28.59 -14.12
C TRP A 570 18.37 27.72 -15.32
N VAL A 571 19.35 27.26 -16.09
CA VAL A 571 19.18 26.47 -17.31
C VAL A 571 20.21 25.35 -17.31
N LEU A 572 19.80 24.13 -17.68
CA LEU A 572 20.67 22.97 -17.85
C LEU A 572 20.37 22.28 -19.17
N PRO A 573 21.41 21.79 -19.89
CA PRO A 573 21.24 21.01 -21.12
C PRO A 573 20.71 19.62 -20.84
N VAL A 574 19.84 19.12 -21.72
CA VAL A 574 19.32 17.77 -21.71
C VAL A 574 19.95 16.96 -22.83
N VAL A 575 20.42 15.78 -22.49
CA VAL A 575 21.07 14.87 -23.44
C VAL A 575 20.47 13.46 -23.35
N ASP A 576 20.62 12.70 -24.44
CA ASP A 576 20.34 11.26 -24.43
C ASP A 576 21.50 10.44 -23.81
N LYS A 577 21.38 9.11 -23.85
CA LYS A 577 22.41 8.19 -23.33
C LYS A 577 23.72 8.24 -24.14
N GLU A 578 23.66 8.69 -25.38
CA GLU A 578 24.76 8.78 -26.32
C GLU A 578 25.37 10.20 -26.34
N LYS A 579 24.89 11.11 -25.45
CA LYS A 579 25.28 12.52 -25.31
C LYS A 579 24.85 13.44 -26.46
N HIS A 580 23.87 13.03 -27.29
CA HIS A 580 23.27 13.96 -28.23
C HIS A 580 22.43 15.00 -27.48
N TYR A 581 22.54 16.22 -27.92
CA TYR A 581 21.76 17.33 -27.36
C TYR A 581 20.29 17.23 -27.79
N LEU A 582 19.38 17.21 -26.82
CA LEU A 582 17.94 17.15 -27.03
C LEU A 582 17.24 18.50 -26.81
N GLY A 583 17.93 19.43 -26.20
CA GLY A 583 17.38 20.71 -25.79
C GLY A 583 17.87 21.12 -24.42
N TYR A 584 17.17 22.07 -23.81
CA TYR A 584 17.47 22.54 -22.48
C TYR A 584 16.20 22.58 -21.61
N ILE A 585 16.40 22.64 -20.30
CA ILE A 585 15.34 22.85 -19.36
C ILE A 585 15.68 24.03 -18.46
N SER A 586 14.68 24.90 -18.22
CA SER A 586 14.81 26.04 -17.33
C SER A 586 14.05 25.84 -16.02
N LYS A 587 14.57 26.36 -14.92
CA LYS A 587 13.89 26.33 -13.61
C LYS A 587 12.54 27.04 -13.67
N SER A 588 12.43 28.11 -14.46
CA SER A 588 11.18 28.84 -14.68
C SER A 588 10.11 27.99 -15.37
N ARG A 589 10.49 27.19 -16.37
CA ARG A 589 9.57 26.28 -17.08
C ARG A 589 9.01 25.20 -16.15
N ILE A 590 9.87 24.60 -15.35
CA ILE A 590 9.43 23.63 -14.32
C ILE A 590 8.44 24.29 -13.35
N MET A 591 8.74 25.50 -12.86
CA MET A 591 7.87 26.20 -11.92
C MET A 591 6.53 26.64 -12.55
N THR A 592 6.52 27.00 -13.83
CA THR A 592 5.28 27.30 -14.54
C THR A 592 4.41 26.06 -14.69
N ALA A 593 4.98 24.94 -15.15
CA ALA A 593 4.28 23.67 -15.25
C ALA A 593 3.80 23.16 -13.89
N TYR A 594 4.61 23.36 -12.85
CA TYR A 594 4.22 23.07 -11.45
C TYR A 594 2.98 23.87 -11.05
N ARG A 595 2.93 25.18 -11.30
CA ARG A 595 1.75 26.01 -10.97
C ARG A 595 0.52 25.60 -11.76
N GLU A 596 0.65 25.31 -13.06
CA GLU A 596 -0.45 24.84 -13.91
C GLU A 596 -1.04 23.52 -13.39
N GLN A 597 -0.17 22.57 -13.00
CA GLN A 597 -0.62 21.30 -12.42
C GLN A 597 -1.21 21.48 -11.03
N LEU A 598 -0.66 22.35 -10.20
CA LEU A 598 -1.19 22.66 -8.87
C LEU A 598 -2.60 23.24 -8.95
N VAL A 599 -2.87 24.11 -9.94
CA VAL A 599 -4.22 24.64 -10.20
C VAL A 599 -5.16 23.52 -10.64
N LYS A 600 -4.74 22.62 -11.56
CA LYS A 600 -5.55 21.48 -12.01
C LYS A 600 -5.88 20.49 -10.87
N ILE A 601 -4.94 20.28 -9.96
CA ILE A 601 -5.13 19.40 -8.79
C ILE A 601 -6.00 20.09 -7.73
N SER A 602 -5.98 21.44 -7.66
CA SER A 602 -6.75 22.21 -6.67
C SER A 602 -8.20 22.48 -7.07
N GLN A 603 -8.52 22.39 -8.37
CA GLN A 603 -9.87 22.46 -8.92
C GLN A 603 -10.54 21.09 -8.91
#